data_760f945e682f5d219f0db7c5a096091a
#
_entry.id   760f945e682f5d219f0db7c5a096091a
#
_cell.length_a   1.000
_cell.length_b   1.000
_cell.length_c   1.000
_cell.angle_alpha   90.00
_cell.angle_beta   90.00
_cell.angle_gamma   90.00
#
_symmetry.space_group_name_H-M   'P 1'
#
loop_
_entity.id
_entity.type
_entity.pdbx_description
1 polymer ?
#
loop_
_entity_poly.entity_id
_entity_poly.type
_entity_poly.pdbx_seq_one_letter_code
_entity_poly.pdbx_strand_id
1 'polypeptide(L)'
;ILQLCNTFIERRTMTSLIKPQKFTKAADLLRSFFLSKGFHEVHTQNRLSILAACEDPETVATYQYNGSIWPLPQTGQMWLEYELLNNPSEKGFFCISTSYRQEPNPVEGRHETIFPMFEFEFPGDVNDLKAMEVELCEYLGFPELDIRSYKEWQDQFEVEEIENEHEDEIGWGMITHFPEF
;
A
#
# COMPACT_ATOMS: atom_id res chain seq x y z
N ILE A 1 2.67 21.96 29.46
CA ILE A 1 2.44 20.76 28.63
C ILE A 1 2.85 21.04 27.18
N LEU A 2 2.59 22.24 26.61
CA LEU A 2 3.00 22.59 25.24
C LEU A 2 4.51 22.80 25.05
N GLN A 3 5.25 23.05 26.13
CA GLN A 3 6.69 23.32 26.06
C GLN A 3 7.57 22.07 26.10
N LEU A 4 7.01 20.92 26.55
CA LEU A 4 7.71 19.63 26.56
C LEU A 4 7.63 18.87 25.22
N CYS A 5 6.69 19.20 24.36
CA CYS A 5 6.62 18.62 23.02
C CYS A 5 7.69 19.12 22.05
N ASN A 6 8.21 20.33 22.25
CA ASN A 6 9.19 20.92 21.33
C ASN A 6 10.63 20.42 21.51
N THR A 7 10.96 19.74 22.59
CA THR A 7 12.34 19.33 22.91
C THR A 7 12.68 17.91 22.44
N PHE A 8 11.68 17.13 22.00
CA PHE A 8 11.86 15.76 21.50
C PHE A 8 11.71 15.60 19.98
N ILE A 9 11.43 16.69 19.28
CA ILE A 9 11.36 16.66 17.80
C ILE A 9 12.67 17.26 17.24
N GLU A 10 13.81 16.67 17.60
CA GLU A 10 15.02 16.86 16.83
C GLU A 10 15.03 15.92 15.63
N ARG A 11 14.64 16.49 14.47
CA ARG A 11 15.14 16.18 13.14
C ARG A 11 15.55 14.73 12.87
N ARG A 12 14.57 13.82 12.78
CA ARG A 12 14.71 12.63 11.97
C ARG A 12 13.56 12.64 10.98
N THR A 13 13.92 12.76 9.70
CA THR A 13 13.06 12.59 8.52
C THR A 13 11.58 12.80 8.81
N MET A 14 11.12 14.04 8.71
CA MET A 14 9.71 14.34 8.90
C MET A 14 8.95 13.67 7.75
N THR A 15 8.19 12.66 8.09
CA THR A 15 7.08 12.21 7.28
C THR A 15 6.31 13.43 6.80
N SER A 16 6.09 13.57 5.52
CA SER A 16 5.34 14.70 5.00
C SER A 16 3.94 14.69 5.59
N LEU A 17 3.52 15.78 6.23
CA LEU A 17 2.19 15.84 6.82
C LEU A 17 1.14 15.78 5.72
N ILE A 18 0.24 14.80 5.85
CA ILE A 18 -0.88 14.61 4.92
C ILE A 18 -1.82 15.81 5.02
N LYS A 19 -2.10 16.44 3.88
CA LYS A 19 -3.07 17.53 3.80
C LYS A 19 -4.49 16.96 3.96
N PRO A 20 -5.26 17.33 5.02
CA PRO A 20 -6.56 16.74 5.30
C PRO A 20 -7.53 16.75 4.12
N GLN A 21 -7.58 17.86 3.39
CA GLN A 21 -8.48 18.01 2.24
C GLN A 21 -8.13 17.05 1.08
N LYS A 22 -6.83 16.82 0.84
CA LYS A 22 -6.38 15.86 -0.18
C LYS A 22 -6.68 14.43 0.25
N PHE A 23 -6.42 14.11 1.52
CA PHE A 23 -6.73 12.81 2.09
C PHE A 23 -8.23 12.51 1.99
N THR A 24 -9.09 13.43 2.45
CA THR A 24 -10.55 13.24 2.36
C THR A 24 -10.99 12.98 0.93
N LYS A 25 -10.53 13.81 -0.02
CA LYS A 25 -10.90 13.64 -1.43
C LYS A 25 -10.49 12.28 -1.99
N ALA A 26 -9.25 11.86 -1.73
CA ALA A 26 -8.75 10.56 -2.20
C ALA A 26 -9.51 9.39 -1.54
N ALA A 27 -9.67 9.45 -0.21
CA ALA A 27 -10.39 8.41 0.53
C ALA A 27 -11.85 8.27 0.07
N ASP A 28 -12.56 9.38 -0.16
CA ASP A 28 -13.94 9.36 -0.62
C ASP A 28 -14.08 8.79 -2.04
N LEU A 29 -13.15 9.10 -2.94
CA LEU A 29 -13.14 8.53 -4.30
C LEU A 29 -12.92 7.02 -4.24
N LEU A 30 -11.91 6.56 -3.52
CA LEU A 30 -11.59 5.15 -3.38
C LEU A 30 -12.73 4.37 -2.70
N ARG A 31 -13.27 4.88 -1.59
CA ARG A 31 -14.46 4.29 -0.94
C ARG A 31 -15.64 4.19 -1.89
N SER A 32 -15.94 5.26 -2.62
CA SER A 32 -17.07 5.26 -3.56
C SER A 32 -16.92 4.22 -4.64
N PHE A 33 -15.72 4.04 -5.19
CA PHE A 33 -15.44 3.02 -6.18
C PHE A 33 -15.68 1.60 -5.63
N PHE A 34 -15.03 1.23 -4.53
CA PHE A 34 -15.14 -0.12 -3.98
C PHE A 34 -16.52 -0.44 -3.39
N LEU A 35 -17.18 0.53 -2.74
CA LEU A 35 -18.57 0.36 -2.29
C LEU A 35 -19.52 0.12 -3.46
N SER A 36 -19.32 0.81 -4.60
CA SER A 36 -20.14 0.59 -5.82
C SER A 36 -19.98 -0.82 -6.40
N LYS A 37 -18.84 -1.46 -6.15
CA LYS A 37 -18.55 -2.85 -6.51
C LYS A 37 -19.15 -3.87 -5.52
N GLY A 38 -19.67 -3.41 -4.40
CA GLY A 38 -20.22 -4.25 -3.34
C GLY A 38 -19.18 -4.77 -2.36
N PHE A 39 -18.02 -4.11 -2.26
CA PHE A 39 -17.01 -4.40 -1.24
C PHE A 39 -17.41 -3.79 0.09
N HIS A 40 -16.88 -4.34 1.18
CA HIS A 40 -17.06 -3.83 2.52
C HIS A 40 -15.78 -3.23 3.09
N GLU A 41 -15.89 -2.10 3.80
CA GLU A 41 -14.75 -1.49 4.49
C GLU A 41 -14.47 -2.21 5.80
N VAL A 42 -13.23 -2.62 6.00
CA VAL A 42 -12.75 -3.31 7.22
C VAL A 42 -12.00 -2.34 8.10
N HIS A 43 -12.30 -2.35 9.40
CA HIS A 43 -11.47 -1.68 10.39
C HIS A 43 -10.35 -2.59 10.85
N THR A 44 -9.14 -2.32 10.36
CA THR A 44 -7.95 -3.08 10.73
C THR A 44 -7.54 -2.80 12.18
N GLN A 45 -7.06 -3.83 12.88
CA GLN A 45 -6.61 -3.73 14.26
C GLN A 45 -5.10 -3.95 14.32
N ASN A 46 -4.35 -3.02 14.85
CA ASN A 46 -2.89 -3.05 14.87
C ASN A 46 -2.29 -4.04 15.91
N ARG A 47 -3.09 -4.91 16.51
CA ARG A 47 -2.66 -5.82 17.58
C ARG A 47 -2.41 -7.25 17.13
N LEU A 48 -2.61 -7.61 15.87
CA LEU A 48 -2.27 -8.93 15.38
C LEU A 48 -0.79 -8.99 15.05
N SER A 49 -0.16 -10.06 15.54
CA SER A 49 1.24 -10.36 15.27
C SER A 49 1.42 -11.15 13.96
N ILE A 50 0.43 -11.13 13.07
CA ILE A 50 0.52 -11.80 11.78
C ILE A 50 1.08 -10.78 10.80
N LEU A 51 2.25 -11.05 10.28
CA LEU A 51 2.89 -10.30 9.21
C LEU A 51 2.51 -10.96 7.87
N ALA A 52 2.27 -10.15 6.85
CA ALA A 52 2.10 -10.66 5.50
C ALA A 52 3.42 -11.25 4.99
N ALA A 53 3.35 -12.26 4.11
CA ALA A 53 4.53 -12.92 3.58
C ALA A 53 5.44 -11.99 2.77
N CYS A 54 4.88 -10.88 2.27
CA CYS A 54 5.61 -9.86 1.51
C CYS A 54 6.23 -8.76 2.38
N GLU A 55 6.02 -8.79 3.71
CA GLU A 55 6.62 -7.80 4.61
C GLU A 55 8.10 -8.13 4.85
N ASP A 56 8.93 -7.09 4.80
CA ASP A 56 10.35 -7.21 5.11
C ASP A 56 10.56 -7.24 6.64
N PRO A 57 11.03 -8.36 7.20
CA PRO A 57 11.26 -8.48 8.63
C PRO A 57 12.27 -7.46 9.20
N GLU A 58 13.20 -6.95 8.36
CA GLU A 58 14.23 -5.99 8.79
C GLU A 58 13.65 -4.59 9.00
N THR A 59 12.52 -4.30 8.37
CA THR A 59 11.86 -2.99 8.45
C THR A 59 10.66 -2.96 9.40
N VAL A 60 10.41 -4.06 10.13
CA VAL A 60 9.30 -4.15 11.10
C VAL A 60 9.59 -3.31 12.34
N ALA A 61 8.80 -2.26 12.54
CA ALA A 61 8.78 -1.53 13.79
C ALA A 61 7.93 -2.25 14.84
N THR A 62 8.29 -2.11 16.12
CA THR A 62 7.56 -2.73 17.21
C THR A 62 7.13 -1.70 18.26
N TYR A 63 6.08 -2.02 19.00
CA TYR A 63 5.64 -1.23 20.16
C TYR A 63 5.36 -2.13 21.36
N GLN A 64 5.48 -1.54 22.56
CA GLN A 64 5.19 -2.24 23.80
C GLN A 64 3.80 -1.84 24.30
N TYR A 65 2.94 -2.82 24.51
CA TYR A 65 1.61 -2.61 25.04
C TYR A 65 1.20 -3.75 25.99
N ASN A 66 0.71 -3.39 27.14
CA ASN A 66 0.21 -4.31 28.17
C ASN A 66 1.17 -5.48 28.48
N GLY A 67 2.46 -5.18 28.60
CA GLY A 67 3.50 -6.16 28.96
C GLY A 67 3.97 -7.05 27.81
N SER A 68 3.46 -6.85 26.60
CA SER A 68 3.84 -7.58 25.40
C SER A 68 4.43 -6.65 24.33
N ILE A 69 5.29 -7.19 23.48
CA ILE A 69 5.84 -6.49 22.31
C ILE A 69 5.03 -6.93 21.09
N TRP A 70 4.56 -5.97 20.32
CA TRP A 70 3.75 -6.17 19.14
C TRP A 70 4.39 -5.49 17.91
N PRO A 71 4.33 -6.06 16.73
CA PRO A 71 4.71 -5.36 15.51
C PRO A 71 3.71 -4.25 15.19
N LEU A 72 4.20 -3.15 14.63
CA LEU A 72 3.38 -2.19 13.91
C LEU A 72 3.15 -2.71 12.49
N PRO A 73 1.95 -2.58 11.94
CA PRO A 73 1.62 -3.14 10.63
C PRO A 73 2.35 -2.40 9.51
N GLN A 74 2.81 -3.14 8.53
CA GLN A 74 3.27 -2.59 7.25
C GLN A 74 2.13 -2.58 6.21
N THR A 75 1.12 -3.43 6.39
CA THR A 75 -0.04 -3.59 5.51
C THR A 75 -1.28 -3.98 6.32
N GLY A 76 -2.45 -3.72 5.79
CA GLY A 76 -3.73 -4.23 6.29
C GLY A 76 -4.19 -5.52 5.61
N GLN A 77 -3.40 -6.06 4.66
CA GLN A 77 -3.75 -7.21 3.83
C GLN A 77 -4.21 -8.42 4.64
N MET A 78 -3.48 -8.79 5.69
CA MET A 78 -3.84 -9.97 6.51
C MET A 78 -5.22 -9.88 7.16
N TRP A 79 -5.70 -8.66 7.43
CA TRP A 79 -7.06 -8.43 7.91
C TRP A 79 -8.10 -8.64 6.80
N LEU A 80 -7.78 -8.21 5.58
CA LEU A 80 -8.66 -8.38 4.43
C LEU A 80 -8.77 -9.85 4.05
N GLU A 81 -7.66 -10.57 4.03
CA GLU A 81 -7.64 -12.02 3.81
C GLU A 81 -8.42 -12.78 4.89
N TYR A 82 -8.26 -12.41 6.16
CA TYR A 82 -9.02 -12.98 7.26
C TYR A 82 -10.53 -12.81 7.05
N GLU A 83 -10.97 -11.63 6.63
CA GLU A 83 -12.37 -11.38 6.35
C GLU A 83 -12.87 -12.17 5.14
N LEU A 84 -12.08 -12.29 4.07
CA LEU A 84 -12.42 -13.13 2.92
C LEU A 84 -12.59 -14.61 3.29
N LEU A 85 -11.68 -15.14 4.08
CA LEU A 85 -11.75 -16.55 4.54
C LEU A 85 -12.98 -16.81 5.40
N ASN A 86 -13.39 -15.84 6.21
CA ASN A 86 -14.58 -15.99 7.07
C ASN A 86 -15.89 -15.68 6.34
N ASN A 87 -15.85 -14.91 5.26
CA ASN A 87 -17.02 -14.45 4.51
C ASN A 87 -16.86 -14.73 3.00
N PRO A 88 -16.73 -15.98 2.57
CA PRO A 88 -16.38 -16.34 1.18
C PRO A 88 -17.47 -16.02 0.16
N SER A 89 -18.64 -15.61 0.59
CA SER A 89 -19.74 -15.17 -0.29
C SER A 89 -19.68 -13.67 -0.63
N GLU A 90 -18.85 -12.90 0.07
CA GLU A 90 -18.70 -11.48 -0.16
C GLU A 90 -17.86 -11.21 -1.41
N LYS A 91 -18.11 -10.08 -2.05
CA LYS A 91 -17.40 -9.70 -3.28
C LYS A 91 -15.97 -9.26 -3.04
N GLY A 92 -15.68 -8.72 -1.87
CA GLY A 92 -14.38 -8.26 -1.48
C GLY A 92 -14.41 -7.31 -0.30
N PHE A 93 -13.24 -7.00 0.18
CA PHE A 93 -13.02 -6.12 1.31
C PHE A 93 -11.96 -5.08 0.97
N PHE A 94 -12.02 -3.93 1.62
CA PHE A 94 -10.99 -2.90 1.53
C PHE A 94 -10.77 -2.23 2.87
N CYS A 95 -9.64 -1.58 3.03
CA CYS A 95 -9.36 -0.77 4.21
C CYS A 95 -8.51 0.45 3.87
N ILE A 96 -8.51 1.41 4.79
CA ILE A 96 -7.48 2.45 4.86
C ILE A 96 -6.71 2.18 6.13
N SER A 97 -5.49 1.72 5.99
CA SER A 97 -4.57 1.41 7.08
C SER A 97 -3.46 2.46 7.18
N THR A 98 -2.64 2.35 8.20
CA THR A 98 -1.38 3.11 8.29
C THR A 98 -0.23 2.13 8.20
N SER A 99 0.61 2.29 7.19
CA SER A 99 1.85 1.55 7.05
C SER A 99 2.93 2.17 7.93
N TYR A 100 3.67 1.32 8.65
CA TYR A 100 4.83 1.70 9.46
C TYR A 100 6.04 0.95 8.94
N ARG A 101 7.00 1.67 8.35
CA ARG A 101 8.21 1.07 7.79
C ARG A 101 9.45 1.68 8.43
N GLN A 102 10.24 0.85 9.09
CA GLN A 102 11.49 1.27 9.72
C GLN A 102 12.64 1.07 8.73
N GLU A 103 12.59 1.81 7.61
CA GLU A 103 13.64 1.76 6.60
C GLU A 103 14.99 2.18 7.19
N PRO A 104 16.04 1.35 7.07
CA PRO A 104 17.35 1.67 7.64
C PRO A 104 18.04 2.82 6.89
N ASN A 105 17.79 2.97 5.59
CA ASN A 105 18.39 3.98 4.73
C ASN A 105 17.32 4.62 3.81
N PRO A 106 16.37 5.39 4.37
CA PRO A 106 15.31 5.97 3.58
C PRO A 106 15.86 7.03 2.60
N VAL A 107 15.46 6.95 1.34
CA VAL A 107 15.78 7.94 0.33
C VAL A 107 14.74 9.07 0.40
N GLU A 108 15.23 10.30 0.63
CA GLU A 108 14.37 11.49 0.72
C GLU A 108 13.55 11.69 -0.57
N GLY A 109 12.25 11.90 -0.40
CA GLY A 109 11.32 12.10 -1.52
C GLY A 109 10.82 10.80 -2.17
N ARG A 110 11.37 9.65 -1.80
CA ARG A 110 10.97 8.34 -2.33
C ARG A 110 10.46 7.40 -1.23
N HIS A 111 11.09 7.37 -0.07
CA HIS A 111 10.70 6.50 1.04
C HIS A 111 10.02 7.30 2.15
N GLU A 112 8.73 7.04 2.33
CA GLU A 112 7.99 7.49 3.51
C GLU A 112 8.00 6.36 4.55
N THR A 113 8.18 6.73 5.83
CA THR A 113 8.26 5.73 6.91
C THR A 113 6.92 5.49 7.62
N ILE A 114 5.99 6.44 7.51
CA ILE A 114 4.63 6.33 8.03
C ILE A 114 3.70 7.00 7.03
N PHE A 115 2.78 6.23 6.46
CA PHE A 115 1.86 6.75 5.44
C PHE A 115 0.54 5.98 5.44
N PRO A 116 -0.57 6.60 5.01
CA PRO A 116 -1.82 5.89 4.79
C PRO A 116 -1.71 5.02 3.55
N MET A 117 -2.24 3.82 3.64
CA MET A 117 -2.33 2.86 2.56
C MET A 117 -3.79 2.48 2.33
N PHE A 118 -4.23 2.50 1.08
CA PHE A 118 -5.50 1.95 0.68
C PHE A 118 -5.24 0.57 0.08
N GLU A 119 -5.94 -0.43 0.58
CA GLU A 119 -5.74 -1.83 0.22
C GLU A 119 -7.09 -2.49 -0.02
N PHE A 120 -7.12 -3.47 -0.90
CA PHE A 120 -8.31 -4.26 -1.18
C PHE A 120 -7.96 -5.71 -1.50
N GLU A 121 -8.89 -6.61 -1.18
CA GLU A 121 -8.79 -8.05 -1.43
C GLU A 121 -10.13 -8.56 -1.95
N PHE A 122 -10.08 -9.46 -2.92
CA PHE A 122 -11.28 -10.08 -3.48
C PHE A 122 -10.94 -11.44 -4.11
N PRO A 123 -11.91 -12.36 -4.25
CA PRO A 123 -11.70 -13.63 -4.92
C PRO A 123 -11.49 -13.42 -6.42
N GLY A 124 -10.42 -13.95 -6.96
CA GLY A 124 -10.10 -13.84 -8.38
C GLY A 124 -8.70 -14.32 -8.71
N ASP A 125 -8.31 -14.13 -9.95
CA ASP A 125 -6.96 -14.39 -10.43
C ASP A 125 -6.24 -13.07 -10.84
N VAL A 126 -5.04 -13.20 -11.37
CA VAL A 126 -4.24 -12.05 -11.81
C VAL A 126 -4.92 -11.22 -12.90
N ASN A 127 -5.78 -11.84 -13.74
CA ASN A 127 -6.49 -11.11 -14.79
C ASN A 127 -7.64 -10.30 -14.19
N ASP A 128 -8.30 -10.83 -13.15
CA ASP A 128 -9.34 -10.13 -12.41
C ASP A 128 -8.73 -8.93 -11.67
N LEU A 129 -7.57 -9.10 -11.04
CA LEU A 129 -6.83 -8.02 -10.38
C LEU A 129 -6.46 -6.92 -11.38
N LYS A 130 -5.85 -7.30 -12.52
CA LYS A 130 -5.50 -6.37 -13.59
C LYS A 130 -6.71 -5.58 -14.09
N ALA A 131 -7.84 -6.26 -14.30
CA ALA A 131 -9.07 -5.60 -14.75
C ALA A 131 -9.60 -4.60 -13.71
N MET A 132 -9.55 -4.95 -12.42
CA MET A 132 -9.95 -4.08 -11.32
C MET A 132 -9.07 -2.83 -11.23
N GLU A 133 -7.75 -2.99 -11.37
CA GLU A 133 -6.79 -1.88 -11.31
C GLU A 133 -6.94 -0.93 -12.50
N VAL A 134 -7.14 -1.46 -13.72
CA VAL A 134 -7.41 -0.64 -14.91
C VAL A 134 -8.69 0.18 -14.71
N GLU A 135 -9.78 -0.46 -14.25
CA GLU A 135 -11.05 0.23 -14.02
C GLU A 135 -10.94 1.28 -12.91
N LEU A 136 -10.15 1.00 -11.87
CA LEU A 136 -9.86 1.97 -10.81
C LEU A 136 -9.09 3.18 -11.36
N CYS A 137 -8.07 2.97 -12.17
CA CYS A 137 -7.31 4.04 -12.79
C CYS A 137 -8.18 4.91 -13.71
N GLU A 138 -9.03 4.29 -14.53
CA GLU A 138 -10.01 5.01 -15.36
C GLU A 138 -10.99 5.83 -14.50
N TYR A 139 -11.52 5.24 -13.42
CA TYR A 139 -12.42 5.94 -12.50
C TYR A 139 -11.75 7.14 -11.83
N LEU A 140 -10.48 7.03 -11.49
CA LEU A 140 -9.70 8.12 -10.91
C LEU A 140 -9.28 9.20 -11.93
N GLY A 141 -9.51 8.96 -13.22
CA GLY A 141 -9.22 9.88 -14.31
C GLY A 141 -7.77 9.84 -14.79
N PHE A 142 -7.07 8.74 -14.56
CA PHE A 142 -5.75 8.52 -15.15
C PHE A 142 -5.86 8.28 -16.66
N PRO A 143 -4.81 8.59 -17.44
CA PRO A 143 -4.76 8.25 -18.85
C PRO A 143 -4.73 6.74 -19.04
N GLU A 144 -4.90 6.30 -20.30
CA GLU A 144 -4.74 4.90 -20.68
C GLU A 144 -3.37 4.38 -20.24
N LEU A 145 -3.37 3.22 -19.57
CA LEU A 145 -2.14 2.63 -19.04
C LEU A 145 -1.41 1.85 -20.13
N ASP A 146 -0.10 1.99 -20.21
CA ASP A 146 0.75 1.09 -20.98
C ASP A 146 1.00 -0.18 -20.15
N ILE A 147 0.34 -1.28 -20.51
CA ILE A 147 0.34 -2.52 -19.73
C ILE A 147 1.26 -3.53 -20.39
N ARG A 148 2.36 -3.84 -19.74
CA ARG A 148 3.35 -4.81 -20.22
C ARG A 148 3.86 -5.69 -19.10
N SER A 149 4.37 -6.86 -19.46
CA SER A 149 5.12 -7.70 -18.54
C SER A 149 6.47 -7.07 -18.19
N TYR A 150 7.03 -7.48 -17.06
CA TYR A 150 8.38 -7.09 -16.64
C TYR A 150 9.40 -7.38 -17.78
N LYS A 151 9.27 -8.54 -18.42
CA LYS A 151 10.14 -8.94 -19.53
C LYS A 151 10.04 -8.01 -20.74
N GLU A 152 8.85 -7.58 -21.11
CA GLU A 152 8.67 -6.64 -22.24
C GLU A 152 9.30 -5.28 -21.95
N TRP A 153 9.23 -4.81 -20.70
CA TRP A 153 9.92 -3.60 -20.26
C TRP A 153 11.43 -3.76 -20.24
N GLN A 154 11.96 -4.90 -19.74
CA GLN A 154 13.40 -5.21 -19.83
C GLN A 154 13.91 -5.17 -21.28
N ASP A 155 13.17 -5.78 -22.20
CA ASP A 155 13.54 -5.83 -23.62
C ASP A 155 13.49 -4.44 -24.28
N GLN A 156 12.54 -3.58 -23.87
CA GLN A 156 12.46 -2.21 -24.36
C GLN A 156 13.63 -1.36 -23.90
N PHE A 157 14.01 -1.46 -22.63
CA PHE A 157 15.13 -0.69 -22.06
C PHE A 157 16.50 -1.33 -22.32
N GLU A 158 16.54 -2.56 -22.85
CA GLU A 158 17.75 -3.35 -23.06
C GLU A 158 18.55 -3.57 -21.76
N VAL A 159 17.84 -3.87 -20.64
CA VAL A 159 18.41 -4.05 -19.30
C VAL A 159 18.09 -5.41 -18.72
N GLU A 160 18.93 -5.87 -17.77
CA GLU A 160 18.69 -7.09 -17.00
C GLU A 160 17.71 -6.84 -15.83
N GLU A 161 17.69 -5.62 -15.28
CA GLU A 161 16.84 -5.23 -14.17
C GLU A 161 16.23 -3.85 -14.43
N ILE A 162 14.94 -3.68 -14.07
CA ILE A 162 14.26 -2.39 -14.13
C ILE A 162 14.58 -1.64 -12.86
N GLU A 163 15.29 -0.53 -13.00
CA GLU A 163 15.66 0.37 -11.91
C GLU A 163 14.73 1.58 -11.86
N ASN A 164 14.89 2.40 -10.82
CA ASN A 164 14.08 3.59 -10.57
C ASN A 164 13.99 4.56 -11.74
N GLU A 165 15.09 4.73 -12.49
CA GLU A 165 15.14 5.63 -13.65
C GLU A 165 14.28 5.11 -14.81
N HIS A 166 14.20 3.79 -14.99
CA HIS A 166 13.33 3.17 -15.99
C HIS A 166 11.85 3.30 -15.59
N GLU A 167 11.54 3.15 -14.30
CA GLU A 167 10.17 3.36 -13.79
C GLU A 167 9.70 4.80 -14.03
N ASP A 168 10.59 5.78 -13.87
CA ASP A 168 10.27 7.19 -14.13
C ASP A 168 9.95 7.43 -15.63
N GLU A 169 10.57 6.68 -16.56
CA GLU A 169 10.28 6.75 -17.99
C GLU A 169 8.97 6.06 -18.38
N ILE A 170 8.58 4.98 -17.69
CA ILE A 170 7.32 4.26 -17.93
C ILE A 170 6.12 5.22 -17.71
N GLY A 171 6.20 6.10 -16.74
CA GLY A 171 5.17 7.07 -16.45
C GLY A 171 3.85 6.39 -16.00
N TRP A 172 2.80 6.48 -16.80
CA TRP A 172 1.52 5.83 -16.53
C TRP A 172 1.49 4.42 -17.12
N GLY A 173 2.09 3.47 -16.42
CA GLY A 173 2.19 2.08 -16.85
C GLY A 173 1.81 1.10 -15.76
N MET A 174 1.52 -0.14 -16.20
CA MET A 174 1.33 -1.29 -15.31
C MET A 174 2.34 -2.36 -15.69
N ILE A 175 3.19 -2.73 -14.74
CA ILE A 175 4.15 -3.82 -14.91
C ILE A 175 3.51 -5.10 -14.37
N THR A 176 3.46 -6.12 -15.21
CA THR A 176 2.90 -7.43 -14.85
C THR A 176 3.98 -8.51 -14.90
N HIS A 177 3.71 -9.68 -14.31
CA HIS A 177 4.59 -10.85 -14.36
C HIS A 177 6.02 -10.53 -13.88
N PHE A 178 6.14 -10.01 -12.66
CA PHE A 178 7.43 -9.85 -12.01
C PHE A 178 8.13 -11.21 -11.89
N PRO A 179 9.47 -11.25 -12.09
CA PRO A 179 10.22 -12.48 -11.88
C PRO A 179 10.18 -12.92 -10.42
N GLU A 180 10.18 -14.23 -10.20
CA GLU A 180 10.44 -14.81 -8.88
C GLU A 180 11.94 -14.68 -8.59
N PHE A 181 12.31 -14.05 -7.48
CA PHE A 181 13.69 -13.87 -7.05
C PHE A 181 14.07 -14.93 -6.02
#